data_76d41ba47532d84f934ce0822f62b2fd
#
_entry.id   76d41ba47532d84f934ce0822f62b2fd
#
_cell.length_a   1.000
_cell.length_b   1.000
_cell.length_c   1.000
_cell.angle_alpha   90.00
_cell.angle_beta   90.00
_cell.angle_gamma   90.00
#
_symmetry.space_group_name_H-M   'P 1'
#
loop_
_entity.id
_entity.type
_entity.pdbx_description
1 polymer ?
#
loop_
_entity_poly.entity_id
_entity_poly.type
_entity_poly.pdbx_seq_one_letter_code
_entity_poly.pdbx_strand_id
1 'polypeptide(L)'
;MRVEGHTDNRPISSYRYPSNWELSGARASTVIRYLISRNDFAPSRFTAAGFGDTRPIVPNTSEANWKKNRRVEMVIMEKDGQSSQ
;
A
#
# COMPACT_ATOMS: atom_id res chain seq x y z
N MET A 1 -12.69 1.97 0.13
CA MET A 1 -11.39 2.54 0.52
C MET A 1 -10.28 1.70 -0.07
N ARG A 2 -9.31 2.34 -0.69
CA ARG A 2 -8.18 1.62 -1.27
C ARG A 2 -6.94 1.87 -0.41
N VAL A 3 -6.24 0.81 -0.09
CA VAL A 3 -4.98 0.90 0.65
C VAL A 3 -3.87 0.54 -0.33
N GLU A 4 -2.92 1.48 -0.52
CA GLU A 4 -1.88 1.37 -1.53
C GLU A 4 -0.53 1.20 -0.87
N GLY A 5 0.20 0.16 -1.27
CA GLY A 5 1.56 -0.04 -0.83
C GLY A 5 2.54 0.47 -1.87
N HIS A 6 3.61 1.09 -1.41
CA HIS A 6 4.65 1.65 -2.27
C HIS A 6 6.02 1.29 -1.72
N THR A 7 7.00 1.17 -2.61
CA THR A 7 8.37 0.87 -2.23
C THR A 7 9.31 1.91 -2.82
N ASP A 8 10.58 1.89 -2.37
CA ASP A 8 11.62 2.60 -3.09
C ASP A 8 12.03 1.76 -4.31
N ASN A 9 12.99 2.27 -5.09
CA ASN A 9 13.37 1.58 -6.33
C ASN A 9 14.52 0.58 -6.16
N ARG A 10 14.95 0.30 -4.94
CA ARG A 10 15.98 -0.71 -4.74
C ARG A 10 15.38 -2.07 -5.01
N PRO A 11 16.02 -2.88 -5.86
CA PRO A 11 15.48 -4.20 -6.16
C PRO A 11 15.40 -5.04 -4.90
N ILE A 12 14.33 -5.82 -4.78
CA ILE A 12 14.21 -6.79 -3.73
C ILE A 12 13.95 -8.13 -4.37
N SER A 13 14.59 -9.15 -3.84
CA SER A 13 14.34 -10.51 -4.27
C SER A 13 14.63 -11.39 -3.07
N SER A 14 13.59 -11.90 -2.46
CA SER A 14 13.72 -12.72 -1.27
C SER A 14 12.79 -13.91 -1.41
N TYR A 15 12.96 -14.87 -0.51
CA TYR A 15 12.09 -16.03 -0.49
C TYR A 15 10.61 -15.62 -0.37
N ARG A 16 10.35 -14.65 0.49
CA ARG A 16 8.97 -14.23 0.76
C ARG A 16 8.44 -13.26 -0.29
N TYR A 17 9.31 -12.38 -0.79
CA TYR A 17 8.88 -11.34 -1.71
C TYR A 17 9.79 -11.34 -2.93
N PRO A 18 9.35 -11.94 -4.03
CA PRO A 18 10.18 -12.00 -5.24
C PRO A 18 10.47 -10.63 -5.85
N SER A 19 9.61 -9.65 -5.65
CA SER A 19 9.81 -8.32 -6.21
C SER A 19 9.11 -7.28 -5.34
N ASN A 20 9.32 -6.01 -5.69
CA ASN A 20 8.65 -4.91 -5.01
C ASN A 20 7.14 -4.95 -5.20
N TRP A 21 6.66 -5.59 -6.25
CA TRP A 21 5.23 -5.75 -6.46
C TRP A 21 4.60 -6.56 -5.33
N GLU A 22 5.16 -7.73 -5.04
CA GLU A 22 4.63 -8.57 -3.97
C GLU A 22 4.79 -7.91 -2.61
N LEU A 23 5.92 -7.25 -2.39
CA LEU A 23 6.16 -6.59 -1.12
C LEU A 23 5.13 -5.48 -0.87
N SER A 24 4.89 -4.64 -1.87
CA SER A 24 3.97 -3.52 -1.71
C SER A 24 2.54 -4.01 -1.51
N GLY A 25 2.14 -5.05 -2.23
CA GLY A 25 0.82 -5.64 -2.05
C GLY A 25 0.65 -6.24 -0.67
N ALA A 26 1.68 -6.92 -0.18
CA ALA A 26 1.63 -7.53 1.15
C ALA A 26 1.51 -6.47 2.25
N ARG A 27 2.20 -5.34 2.09
CA ARG A 27 2.11 -4.27 3.07
C ARG A 27 0.72 -3.65 3.11
N ALA A 28 0.12 -3.42 1.94
CA ALA A 28 -1.25 -2.92 1.89
C ALA A 28 -2.21 -3.89 2.58
N SER A 29 -2.05 -5.18 2.31
CA SER A 29 -2.92 -6.20 2.91
C SER A 29 -2.75 -6.25 4.43
N THR A 30 -1.53 -6.09 4.91
CA THR A 30 -1.27 -6.09 6.35
C THR A 30 -1.98 -4.94 7.04
N VAL A 31 -1.96 -3.76 6.44
CA VAL A 31 -2.66 -2.61 7.00
C VAL A 31 -4.17 -2.88 7.03
N ILE A 32 -4.71 -3.44 5.95
CA ILE A 32 -6.13 -3.75 5.90
C ILE A 32 -6.51 -4.73 7.01
N ARG A 33 -5.72 -5.80 7.19
CA ARG A 33 -6.01 -6.77 8.24
C ARG A 33 -5.99 -6.12 9.62
N TYR A 34 -5.06 -5.20 9.83
CA TYR A 34 -5.01 -4.47 11.09
C TYR A 34 -6.29 -3.66 11.32
N LEU A 35 -6.72 -2.93 10.29
CA LEU A 35 -7.92 -2.10 10.42
C LEU A 35 -9.16 -2.95 10.68
N ILE A 36 -9.27 -4.08 9.99
CA ILE A 36 -10.40 -4.98 10.21
C ILE A 36 -10.38 -5.53 11.63
N SER A 37 -9.19 -5.87 12.15
CA SER A 37 -9.07 -6.45 13.48
C SER A 37 -9.50 -5.45 14.56
N ARG A 38 -9.52 -4.17 14.25
CA ARG A 38 -9.97 -3.17 15.20
C ARG A 38 -11.48 -2.97 15.18
N ASN A 39 -12.17 -3.71 14.31
CA ASN A 39 -13.63 -3.67 14.17
C ASN A 39 -14.19 -2.34 13.75
N ASP A 40 -13.37 -1.53 13.12
CA ASP A 40 -13.80 -0.20 12.71
C ASP A 40 -14.40 -0.19 11.33
N PHE A 41 -14.15 -1.23 10.52
CA PHE A 41 -14.53 -1.23 9.12
C PHE A 41 -14.96 -2.60 8.66
N ALA A 42 -15.94 -2.63 7.76
CA ALA A 42 -16.35 -3.87 7.12
C ALA A 42 -15.28 -4.30 6.11
N PRO A 43 -14.90 -5.58 6.09
CA PRO A 43 -13.89 -6.05 5.14
C PRO A 43 -14.20 -5.74 3.69
N SER A 44 -15.46 -5.75 3.31
CA SER A 44 -15.86 -5.52 1.92
C SER A 44 -15.59 -4.10 1.44
N ARG A 45 -15.23 -3.20 2.34
CA ARG A 45 -14.98 -1.81 1.97
C ARG A 45 -13.53 -1.57 1.52
N PHE A 46 -12.69 -2.57 1.59
CA PHE A 46 -11.27 -2.39 1.30
C PHE A 46 -10.84 -3.01 -0.01
N THR A 47 -9.90 -2.36 -0.64
CA THR A 47 -9.17 -2.89 -1.78
C THR A 47 -7.69 -2.72 -1.50
N ALA A 48 -6.92 -3.78 -1.69
CA ALA A 48 -5.47 -3.70 -1.56
C ALA A 48 -4.85 -3.48 -2.93
N ALA A 49 -3.91 -2.55 -3.01
CA ALA A 49 -3.21 -2.28 -4.25
C ALA A 49 -1.72 -2.16 -3.99
N GLY A 50 -0.92 -2.85 -4.78
CA GLY A 50 0.53 -2.75 -4.71
C GLY A 50 1.04 -2.06 -5.95
N PHE A 51 1.77 -0.98 -5.78
CA PHE A 51 2.31 -0.21 -6.89
C PHE A 51 3.81 -0.45 -7.09
N GLY A 52 4.45 -1.23 -6.22
CA GLY A 52 5.89 -1.42 -6.31
C GLY A 52 6.60 -0.09 -6.19
N ASP A 53 7.58 0.14 -7.06
CA ASP A 53 8.35 1.39 -7.06
C ASP A 53 7.88 2.37 -8.14
N THR A 54 6.69 2.18 -8.68
CA THR A 54 6.25 2.93 -9.86
C THR A 54 5.72 4.32 -9.56
N ARG A 55 5.48 4.64 -8.29
CA ARG A 55 4.90 5.94 -7.92
C ARG A 55 5.69 6.62 -6.80
N PRO A 56 6.93 7.02 -7.08
CA PRO A 56 7.72 7.71 -6.05
C PRO A 56 7.17 9.10 -5.78
N ILE A 57 7.26 9.54 -4.52
CA ILE A 57 6.89 10.91 -4.18
C ILE A 57 8.11 11.83 -4.11
N VAL A 58 9.30 11.24 -4.07
CA VAL A 58 10.56 11.97 -4.13
C VAL A 58 11.53 11.15 -4.97
N PRO A 59 12.60 11.79 -5.51
CA PRO A 59 13.59 11.03 -6.27
C PRO A 59 14.27 9.97 -5.40
N ASN A 60 14.55 8.81 -5.99
CA ASN A 60 15.19 7.70 -5.28
C ASN A 60 16.71 7.89 -5.28
N THR A 61 17.20 8.95 -4.65
CA THR A 61 18.61 9.31 -4.73
C THR A 61 19.33 9.33 -3.39
N SER A 62 18.63 9.07 -2.30
CA SER A 62 19.26 9.06 -0.98
C SER A 62 18.47 8.14 -0.05
N GLU A 63 19.11 7.79 1.06
CA GLU A 63 18.46 6.97 2.07
C GLU A 63 17.20 7.65 2.60
N ALA A 64 17.27 8.95 2.82
CA ALA A 64 16.13 9.70 3.32
C ALA A 64 14.97 9.65 2.32
N ASN A 65 15.26 9.77 1.04
CA ASN A 65 14.24 9.72 0.02
C ASN A 65 13.68 8.32 -0.15
N TRP A 66 14.53 7.29 -0.09
CA TRP A 66 14.05 5.91 -0.14
C TRP A 66 13.02 5.67 0.96
N LYS A 67 13.32 6.16 2.15
CA LYS A 67 12.42 5.96 3.29
C LYS A 67 11.08 6.63 3.05
N LYS A 68 11.07 7.80 2.43
CA LYS A 68 9.81 8.49 2.12
C LYS A 68 8.99 7.74 1.09
N ASN A 69 9.65 7.06 0.15
CA ASN A 69 8.94 6.31 -0.87
C ASN A 69 8.36 4.99 -0.33
N ARG A 70 8.96 4.43 0.71
CA ARG A 70 8.44 3.21 1.35
C ARG A 70 7.29 3.59 2.27
N ARG A 71 6.09 3.53 1.73
CA ARG A 71 4.91 4.01 2.45
C ARG A 71 3.67 3.23 2.09
N VAL A 72 2.66 3.40 2.92
CA VAL A 72 1.30 2.93 2.63
C VAL A 72 0.41 4.15 2.67
N GLU A 73 -0.42 4.30 1.64
CA GLU A 73 -1.36 5.41 1.55
C GLU A 73 -2.77 4.87 1.57
N MET A 74 -3.66 5.59 2.23
CA MET A 74 -5.06 5.24 2.26
C MET A 74 -5.82 6.25 1.42
N VAL A 75 -6.53 5.74 0.42
CA VAL A 75 -7.30 6.59 -0.49
C VAL A 75 -8.76 6.34 -0.24
N ILE A 76 -9.47 7.38 0.18
CA ILE A 76 -10.90 7.29 0.38
C ILE A 76 -11.55 7.50 -0.97
N MET A 77 -12.22 6.45 -1.43
CA MET A 77 -12.88 6.51 -2.71
C MET A 77 -14.24 7.17 -2.54
N GLU A 78 -14.52 8.12 -3.38
CA GLU A 78 -15.81 8.78 -3.32
C GLU A 78 -16.94 7.77 -3.50
N LYS A 79 -16.69 6.76 -4.29
CA LYS A 79 -17.68 5.73 -4.51
C LYS A 79 -18.01 4.97 -3.24
N ASP A 80 -17.05 4.83 -2.35
CA ASP A 80 -17.32 4.22 -1.04
C ASP A 80 -18.31 5.06 -0.26
N GLY A 81 -18.13 6.37 -0.29
CA GLY A 81 -19.03 7.28 0.38
C GLY A 81 -20.40 7.31 -0.24
N GLN A 82 -20.50 6.93 -1.51
CA GLN A 82 -21.75 6.94 -2.24
C GLN A 82 -22.38 5.59 -2.34
N SER A 83 -21.82 4.61 -1.71
CA SER A 83 -22.31 3.24 -1.86
C SER A 83 -23.74 3.09 -1.37
N SER A 84 -24.21 4.03 -0.59
CA SER A 84 -25.57 4.01 -0.10
C SER A 84 -26.58 4.54 -1.10
N GLN A 85 -26.13 5.08 -2.19
CA GLN A 85 -27.03 5.66 -3.17
C GLN A 85 -27.68 4.63 -4.04
#